data_e62b599e05ec876aec3efda9cfb53168
#
_entry.id   e62b599e05ec876aec3efda9cfb53168
#
_cell.length_a   1.000
_cell.length_b   1.000
_cell.length_c   1.000
_cell.angle_alpha   90.00
_cell.angle_beta   90.00
_cell.angle_gamma   90.00
#
_symmetry.space_group_name_H-M   'P 1'
#
loop_
_entity.id
_entity.type
_entity.pdbx_description
1 polymer ?
#
loop_
_entity_poly.entity_id
_entity_poly.type
_entity_poly.pdbx_seq_one_letter_code
_entity_poly.pdbx_strand_id
1 'polypeptide(L)'
;ITAGVVSVNGTVVTELGTKVKRTDEVKFHEQPVSIERKVYVLLNKPKDYVTTSDDPQNRKTVMDLVKNVCRERIYPVGRLDRNTTGVLLFTNDGELASKLTHPKFLKKKIYHVTTDKNVTAADMRQIAEGITLEDGEIRADAIDYASPTDKKQVGIEIHSGKNRIVRRIFEALGYRVVKLDRVLFAGLTKKNVRRGDWRFLTCLLYTSPSPRDKRQS
;
A
#
# COMPACT_ATOMS: atom_id res chain seq x y z
N ILE A 1 8.71 28.66 9.49
CA ILE A 1 10.04 29.02 8.98
C ILE A 1 10.09 30.52 8.72
N THR A 2 9.21 31.06 7.89
CA THR A 2 9.19 32.51 7.53
C THR A 2 9.06 33.48 8.72
N ALA A 3 8.52 33.00 9.85
CA ALA A 3 8.40 33.78 11.09
C ALA A 3 9.71 33.86 11.91
N GLY A 4 10.83 33.34 11.42
CA GLY A 4 12.13 33.38 12.10
C GLY A 4 12.24 32.56 13.38
N VAL A 5 11.35 31.58 13.57
CA VAL A 5 11.30 30.73 14.77
C VAL A 5 12.06 29.40 14.60
N VAL A 6 12.67 29.18 13.44
CA VAL A 6 13.49 28.02 13.13
C VAL A 6 14.94 28.42 13.01
N SER A 7 15.84 27.69 13.68
CA SER A 7 17.28 27.84 13.52
C SER A 7 17.93 26.51 13.11
N VAL A 8 19.00 26.62 12.34
CA VAL A 8 19.85 25.49 11.92
C VAL A 8 21.28 25.82 12.35
N ASN A 9 21.86 24.99 13.19
CA ASN A 9 23.20 25.19 13.76
C ASN A 9 23.35 26.59 14.38
N GLY A 10 22.31 27.09 15.08
CA GLY A 10 22.28 28.39 15.72
C GLY A 10 21.95 29.57 14.80
N THR A 11 21.83 29.38 13.50
CA THR A 11 21.47 30.44 12.53
C THR A 11 19.99 30.39 12.21
N VAL A 12 19.29 31.52 12.35
CA VAL A 12 17.86 31.62 12.02
C VAL A 12 17.65 31.41 10.51
N VAL A 13 16.71 30.55 10.15
CA VAL A 13 16.34 30.26 8.78
C VAL A 13 14.90 30.74 8.53
N THR A 14 14.74 31.55 7.50
CA THR A 14 13.43 32.10 7.09
C THR A 14 12.97 31.56 5.70
N GLU A 15 13.87 30.99 4.96
CA GLU A 15 13.61 30.47 3.61
C GLU A 15 12.96 29.09 3.65
N LEU A 16 11.82 28.95 2.93
CA LEU A 16 11.14 27.66 2.77
C LEU A 16 11.95 26.75 1.87
N GLY A 17 12.08 25.49 2.26
CA GLY A 17 12.82 24.49 1.47
C GLY A 17 14.31 24.45 1.73
N THR A 18 14.82 25.18 2.74
CA THR A 18 16.23 25.08 3.17
C THR A 18 16.60 23.63 3.45
N LYS A 19 17.63 23.15 2.77
CA LYS A 19 18.12 21.78 2.94
C LYS A 19 19.00 21.66 4.16
N VAL A 20 18.68 20.70 5.04
CA VAL A 20 19.46 20.41 6.26
C VAL A 20 20.07 19.01 6.15
N LYS A 21 21.24 18.82 6.72
CA LYS A 21 21.91 17.52 6.84
C LYS A 21 21.38 16.79 8.10
N ARG A 22 21.51 15.48 8.16
CA ARG A 22 21.13 14.69 9.34
C ARG A 22 21.94 15.03 10.60
N THR A 23 23.10 15.65 10.42
CA THR A 23 24.03 16.09 11.49
C THR A 23 23.73 17.49 11.97
N ASP A 24 22.86 18.26 11.26
CA ASP A 24 22.55 19.63 11.63
C ASP A 24 21.62 19.68 12.83
N GLU A 25 21.90 20.58 13.77
CA GLU A 25 21.00 20.87 14.89
C GLU A 25 19.90 21.82 14.42
N VAL A 26 18.68 21.32 14.36
CA VAL A 26 17.50 22.12 14.02
C VAL A 26 16.72 22.42 15.30
N LYS A 27 16.41 23.70 15.54
CA LYS A 27 15.57 24.12 16.67
C LYS A 27 14.34 24.84 16.15
N PHE A 28 13.23 24.63 16.82
CA PHE A 28 11.97 25.33 16.64
C PHE A 28 11.60 25.99 17.98
N HIS A 29 11.47 27.33 18.03
CA HIS A 29 11.32 28.08 19.27
C HIS A 29 12.37 27.68 20.31
N GLU A 30 13.65 27.66 19.94
CA GLU A 30 14.78 27.24 20.77
C GLU A 30 14.76 25.78 21.27
N GLN A 31 13.75 25.00 20.92
CA GLN A 31 13.66 23.61 21.27
C GLN A 31 14.24 22.71 20.15
N PRO A 32 15.12 21.76 20.46
CA PRO A 32 15.66 20.84 19.46
C PRO A 32 14.56 20.05 18.78
N VAL A 33 14.56 20.04 17.45
CA VAL A 33 13.71 19.16 16.64
C VAL A 33 14.47 17.86 16.42
N SER A 34 14.06 16.80 17.09
CA SER A 34 14.64 15.49 16.86
C SER A 34 14.18 14.91 15.52
N ILE A 35 15.10 14.28 14.80
CA ILE A 35 14.73 13.49 13.63
C ILE A 35 13.90 12.31 14.12
N GLU A 36 12.63 12.30 13.76
CA GLU A 36 11.75 11.20 14.14
C GLU A 36 12.25 9.90 13.50
N ARG A 37 12.32 8.83 14.33
CA ARG A 37 12.70 7.50 13.86
C ARG A 37 11.71 7.02 12.80
N LYS A 38 12.21 6.56 11.66
CA LYS A 38 11.37 5.95 10.61
C LYS A 38 10.84 4.60 11.09
N VAL A 39 9.53 4.43 11.00
CA VAL A 39 8.81 3.22 11.41
C VAL A 39 8.03 2.66 10.23
N TYR A 40 8.06 1.36 10.07
CA TYR A 40 7.36 0.63 9.02
C TYR A 40 6.61 -0.55 9.65
N VAL A 41 5.30 -0.58 9.46
CA VAL A 41 4.42 -1.60 10.00
C VAL A 41 3.58 -2.21 8.89
N LEU A 42 3.60 -3.52 8.77
CA LEU A 42 2.75 -4.27 7.85
C LEU A 42 1.58 -4.86 8.63
N LEU A 43 0.38 -4.50 8.23
CA LEU A 43 -0.88 -5.04 8.75
C LEU A 43 -1.46 -6.04 7.74
N ASN A 44 -1.93 -7.17 8.22
CA ASN A 44 -2.86 -8.01 7.45
C ASN A 44 -4.29 -7.53 7.75
N LYS A 45 -4.75 -6.55 6.97
CA LYS A 45 -6.02 -5.85 7.19
C LYS A 45 -7.20 -6.82 7.17
N PRO A 46 -8.03 -6.86 8.21
CA PRO A 46 -9.26 -7.62 8.22
C PRO A 46 -10.38 -6.89 7.45
N LYS A 47 -11.46 -7.60 7.19
CA LYS A 47 -12.72 -7.06 6.67
C LYS A 47 -13.35 -6.08 7.67
N ASP A 48 -14.22 -5.20 7.18
CA ASP A 48 -15.04 -4.25 7.96
C ASP A 48 -14.27 -3.08 8.61
N TYR A 49 -13.02 -2.86 8.27
CA TYR A 49 -12.24 -1.69 8.66
C TYR A 49 -12.00 -0.78 7.46
N VAL A 50 -12.30 0.52 7.60
CA VAL A 50 -12.02 1.52 6.57
C VAL A 50 -10.58 2.03 6.66
N THR A 51 -9.97 2.29 5.52
CA THR A 51 -8.61 2.83 5.44
C THR A 51 -8.66 4.36 5.44
N THR A 52 -8.69 4.94 6.61
CA THR A 52 -8.63 6.38 6.84
C THR A 52 -7.98 6.68 8.18
N SER A 53 -7.38 7.84 8.33
CA SER A 53 -6.88 8.35 9.62
C SER A 53 -7.95 9.08 10.42
N ASP A 54 -9.01 9.53 9.75
CA ASP A 54 -10.16 10.19 10.34
C ASP A 54 -11.43 9.76 9.60
N ASP A 55 -12.45 9.37 10.34
CA ASP A 55 -13.73 8.91 9.77
C ASP A 55 -14.91 9.68 10.35
N PRO A 56 -15.53 10.58 9.56
CA PRO A 56 -16.70 11.35 10.01
C PRO A 56 -17.90 10.49 10.41
N GLN A 57 -17.96 9.23 9.96
CA GLN A 57 -19.05 8.29 10.24
C GLN A 57 -18.75 7.39 11.44
N ASN A 58 -17.64 7.60 12.16
CA ASN A 58 -17.23 6.82 13.33
C ASN A 58 -17.21 5.29 13.11
N ARG A 59 -16.89 4.84 11.89
CA ARG A 59 -16.71 3.42 11.60
C ARG A 59 -15.37 2.94 12.15
N LYS A 60 -15.21 1.63 12.29
CA LYS A 60 -13.92 1.02 12.63
C LYS A 60 -12.89 1.34 11.55
N THR A 61 -11.77 1.91 11.95
CA THR A 61 -10.68 2.26 11.03
C THR A 61 -9.47 1.36 11.23
N VAL A 62 -8.61 1.27 10.22
CA VAL A 62 -7.35 0.57 10.33
C VAL A 62 -6.41 1.16 11.39
N MET A 63 -6.60 2.43 11.75
CA MET A 63 -5.86 3.09 12.82
C MET A 63 -6.14 2.47 14.18
N ASP A 64 -7.36 1.94 14.42
CA ASP A 64 -7.71 1.26 15.67
C ASP A 64 -6.84 0.01 15.90
N LEU A 65 -6.40 -0.64 14.81
CA LEU A 65 -5.57 -1.85 14.85
C LEU A 65 -4.08 -1.57 15.11
N VAL A 66 -3.63 -0.35 14.85
CA VAL A 66 -2.21 0.03 14.94
C VAL A 66 -1.92 1.16 15.93
N LYS A 67 -2.92 1.67 16.64
CA LYS A 67 -2.80 2.84 17.53
C LYS A 67 -1.75 2.72 18.64
N ASN A 68 -1.48 1.52 19.11
CA ASN A 68 -0.55 1.26 20.22
C ASN A 68 0.74 0.56 19.78
N VAL A 69 1.03 0.51 18.48
CA VAL A 69 2.16 -0.23 17.91
C VAL A 69 3.50 0.46 18.17
N CYS A 70 3.52 1.79 18.10
CA CYS A 70 4.70 2.62 18.32
C CYS A 70 4.29 4.00 18.83
N ARG A 71 5.27 4.80 19.26
CA ARG A 71 5.06 6.19 19.71
C ARG A 71 4.95 7.15 18.55
N GLU A 72 5.61 6.83 17.45
CA GLU A 72 5.64 7.61 16.24
C GLU A 72 4.26 7.62 15.57
N ARG A 73 3.93 8.73 14.94
CA ARG A 73 2.67 8.86 14.22
C ARG A 73 2.77 8.27 12.82
N ILE A 74 2.19 7.09 12.61
CA ILE A 74 2.21 6.36 11.34
C ILE A 74 0.87 6.48 10.60
N TYR A 75 0.94 6.39 9.27
CA TYR A 75 -0.21 6.50 8.37
C TYR A 75 -0.25 5.36 7.37
N PRO A 76 -1.43 4.97 6.88
CA PRO A 76 -1.53 3.94 5.86
C PRO A 76 -0.95 4.42 4.53
N VAL A 77 -0.22 3.55 3.86
CA VAL A 77 0.35 3.78 2.53
C VAL A 77 -0.64 3.25 1.49
N GLY A 78 -1.36 4.16 0.86
CA GLY A 78 -2.48 3.82 0.00
C GLY A 78 -3.69 3.33 0.79
N ARG A 79 -4.62 2.72 0.08
CA ARG A 79 -5.91 2.31 0.65
C ARG A 79 -6.30 0.90 0.22
N LEU A 80 -7.08 0.24 1.07
CA LEU A 80 -7.90 -0.92 0.77
C LEU A 80 -9.35 -0.60 1.16
N ASP A 81 -10.29 -1.02 0.35
CA ASP A 81 -11.72 -0.87 0.65
C ASP A 81 -12.10 -1.58 1.96
N ARG A 82 -13.23 -1.20 2.55
CA ARG A 82 -13.75 -1.79 3.80
C ARG A 82 -13.79 -3.33 3.73
N ASN A 83 -14.27 -3.88 2.60
CA ASN A 83 -14.44 -5.32 2.41
C ASN A 83 -13.23 -6.00 1.73
N THR A 84 -12.16 -5.27 1.45
CA THR A 84 -10.92 -5.82 0.94
C THR A 84 -9.96 -6.08 2.09
N THR A 85 -9.31 -7.23 2.05
CA THR A 85 -8.40 -7.70 3.10
C THR A 85 -6.96 -7.74 2.60
N GLY A 86 -6.01 -7.98 3.50
CA GLY A 86 -4.63 -8.30 3.13
C GLY A 86 -3.61 -7.22 3.46
N VAL A 87 -2.54 -7.20 2.69
CA VAL A 87 -1.34 -6.38 2.96
C VAL A 87 -1.66 -4.89 2.92
N LEU A 88 -1.46 -4.20 4.04
CA LEU A 88 -1.50 -2.75 4.16
C LEU A 88 -0.28 -2.27 4.95
N LEU A 89 0.48 -1.34 4.37
CA LEU A 89 1.66 -0.76 4.98
C LEU A 89 1.32 0.53 5.70
N PHE A 90 1.94 0.75 6.86
CA PHE A 90 1.91 2.02 7.61
C PHE A 90 3.32 2.53 7.81
N THR A 91 3.50 3.83 7.72
CA THR A 91 4.81 4.47 7.97
C THR A 91 4.66 5.97 8.30
N ASN A 92 5.65 6.55 8.95
CA ASN A 92 5.88 7.98 9.04
C ASN A 92 6.87 8.49 7.99
N ASP A 93 7.34 7.63 7.09
CA ASP A 93 8.22 7.99 5.96
C ASP A 93 7.40 8.47 4.76
N GLY A 94 7.09 9.76 4.72
CA GLY A 94 6.30 10.36 3.64
C GLY A 94 6.94 10.24 2.26
N GLU A 95 8.27 10.26 2.16
CA GLU A 95 8.97 10.09 0.88
C GLU A 95 8.77 8.68 0.32
N LEU A 96 8.95 7.67 1.17
CA LEU A 96 8.69 6.28 0.77
C LEU A 96 7.22 6.06 0.45
N ALA A 97 6.30 6.56 1.28
CA ALA A 97 4.86 6.45 1.05
C ALA A 97 4.47 7.03 -0.32
N SER A 98 4.99 8.21 -0.64
CA SER A 98 4.78 8.85 -1.94
C SER A 98 5.30 8.00 -3.09
N LYS A 99 6.52 7.46 -3.00
CA LYS A 99 7.09 6.56 -4.02
C LYS A 99 6.29 5.27 -4.19
N LEU A 100 5.70 4.74 -3.13
CA LEU A 100 4.93 3.50 -3.19
C LEU A 100 3.52 3.68 -3.75
N THR A 101 2.94 4.87 -3.61
CA THR A 101 1.55 5.16 -4.04
C THR A 101 1.46 5.88 -5.37
N HIS A 102 2.51 6.57 -5.79
CA HIS A 102 2.49 7.35 -7.01
C HIS A 102 2.43 6.46 -8.27
N PRO A 103 1.51 6.72 -9.20
CA PRO A 103 1.30 5.89 -10.40
C PRO A 103 2.55 5.68 -11.26
N LYS A 104 3.45 6.67 -11.32
CA LYS A 104 4.71 6.61 -12.09
C LYS A 104 5.59 5.41 -11.73
N PHE A 105 5.55 4.95 -10.50
CA PHE A 105 6.44 3.88 -10.03
C PHE A 105 5.86 2.47 -10.21
N LEU A 106 4.67 2.33 -10.78
CA LEU A 106 4.05 1.07 -11.21
C LEU A 106 4.21 -0.07 -10.18
N LYS A 107 3.94 0.22 -8.90
CA LYS A 107 4.15 -0.77 -7.84
C LYS A 107 3.19 -1.94 -7.99
N LYS A 108 3.78 -3.12 -8.15
CA LYS A 108 3.08 -4.40 -8.29
C LYS A 108 2.19 -4.71 -7.10
N LYS A 109 0.97 -5.15 -7.38
CA LYS A 109 -0.01 -5.67 -6.43
C LYS A 109 -0.51 -7.02 -6.93
N ILE A 110 -0.58 -7.99 -6.04
CA ILE A 110 -1.22 -9.28 -6.35
C ILE A 110 -2.41 -9.45 -5.42
N TYR A 111 -3.54 -9.82 -6.02
CA TYR A 111 -4.78 -10.10 -5.32
C TYR A 111 -5.21 -11.54 -5.52
N HIS A 112 -5.70 -12.13 -4.45
CA HIS A 112 -6.50 -13.36 -4.51
C HIS A 112 -7.97 -12.94 -4.57
N VAL A 113 -8.63 -13.32 -5.65
CA VAL A 113 -10.02 -13.00 -5.95
C VAL A 113 -10.86 -14.25 -5.82
N THR A 114 -11.99 -14.17 -5.12
CA THR A 114 -13.01 -15.21 -5.13
C THR A 114 -14.27 -14.63 -5.77
N THR A 115 -14.73 -15.26 -6.85
CA THR A 115 -15.93 -14.86 -7.59
C THR A 115 -17.13 -15.72 -7.19
N ASP A 116 -18.33 -15.27 -7.51
CA ASP A 116 -19.60 -15.96 -7.25
C ASP A 116 -19.79 -17.20 -8.15
N LYS A 117 -19.16 -17.21 -9.30
CA LYS A 117 -19.22 -18.32 -10.27
C LYS A 117 -17.84 -18.58 -10.88
N ASN A 118 -17.68 -19.72 -11.53
CA ASN A 118 -16.43 -20.09 -12.20
C ASN A 118 -16.05 -19.06 -13.26
N VAL A 119 -14.79 -18.61 -13.23
CA VAL A 119 -14.24 -17.72 -14.25
C VAL A 119 -13.81 -18.56 -15.45
N THR A 120 -14.29 -18.22 -16.62
CA THR A 120 -13.96 -18.96 -17.85
C THR A 120 -12.54 -18.66 -18.32
N ALA A 121 -11.93 -19.61 -19.04
CA ALA A 121 -10.62 -19.39 -19.64
C ALA A 121 -10.63 -18.26 -20.68
N ALA A 122 -11.75 -18.04 -21.36
CA ALA A 122 -11.93 -16.92 -22.29
C ALA A 122 -11.89 -15.59 -21.59
N ASP A 123 -12.58 -15.46 -20.46
CA ASP A 123 -12.59 -14.21 -19.65
C ASP A 123 -11.22 -13.98 -19.02
N MET A 124 -10.51 -15.01 -18.57
CA MET A 124 -9.14 -14.92 -18.08
C MET A 124 -8.20 -14.33 -19.17
N ARG A 125 -8.30 -14.81 -20.39
CA ARG A 125 -7.53 -14.26 -21.53
C ARG A 125 -7.91 -12.82 -21.81
N GLN A 126 -9.19 -12.48 -21.80
CA GLN A 126 -9.66 -11.11 -22.03
C GLN A 126 -9.11 -10.14 -20.99
N ILE A 127 -9.03 -10.53 -19.72
CA ILE A 127 -8.42 -9.70 -18.65
C ILE A 127 -6.92 -9.51 -18.90
N ALA A 128 -6.22 -10.55 -19.38
CA ALA A 128 -4.80 -10.48 -19.71
C ALA A 128 -4.50 -9.61 -20.95
N GLU A 129 -5.36 -9.65 -21.95
CA GLU A 129 -5.22 -8.88 -23.19
C GLU A 129 -5.64 -7.43 -23.02
N GLY A 130 -6.68 -7.17 -22.21
CA GLY A 130 -7.21 -5.85 -21.91
C GLY A 130 -8.73 -5.78 -22.06
N ILE A 131 -9.35 -5.04 -21.16
CA ILE A 131 -10.77 -4.71 -21.20
C ILE A 131 -10.97 -3.20 -21.12
N THR A 132 -12.04 -2.70 -21.72
CA THR A 132 -12.40 -1.30 -21.67
C THR A 132 -13.38 -1.05 -20.53
N LEU A 133 -12.98 -0.16 -19.59
CA LEU A 133 -13.84 0.37 -18.54
C LEU A 133 -14.22 1.82 -18.85
N GLU A 134 -15.11 2.41 -18.06
CA GLU A 134 -15.56 3.79 -18.24
C GLU A 134 -14.40 4.82 -18.26
N ASP A 135 -13.35 4.56 -17.51
CA ASP A 135 -12.17 5.43 -17.36
C ASP A 135 -10.94 4.93 -18.13
N GLY A 136 -11.15 4.12 -19.15
CA GLY A 136 -10.16 3.66 -20.11
C GLY A 136 -9.85 2.17 -20.05
N GLU A 137 -8.96 1.77 -20.93
CA GLU A 137 -8.51 0.39 -21.02
C GLU A 137 -7.67 -0.01 -19.81
N ILE A 138 -7.83 -1.26 -19.38
CA ILE A 138 -7.06 -1.88 -18.33
C ILE A 138 -6.77 -3.35 -18.65
N ARG A 139 -5.57 -3.79 -18.33
CA ARG A 139 -5.18 -5.20 -18.41
C ARG A 139 -4.47 -5.64 -17.14
N ALA A 140 -4.55 -6.92 -16.84
CA ALA A 140 -3.72 -7.53 -15.82
C ALA A 140 -2.28 -7.69 -16.34
N ASP A 141 -1.31 -7.52 -15.45
CA ASP A 141 0.10 -7.85 -15.75
C ASP A 141 0.30 -9.38 -15.79
N ALA A 142 -0.46 -10.11 -14.97
CA ALA A 142 -0.60 -11.57 -14.99
C ALA A 142 -1.94 -11.96 -14.35
N ILE A 143 -2.48 -13.08 -14.80
CA ILE A 143 -3.69 -13.67 -14.22
C ILE A 143 -3.64 -15.19 -14.38
N ASP A 144 -4.02 -15.91 -13.32
CA ASP A 144 -4.09 -17.35 -13.33
C ASP A 144 -5.11 -17.86 -12.30
N TYR A 145 -5.53 -19.10 -12.41
CA TYR A 145 -6.31 -19.75 -11.36
C TYR A 145 -5.44 -19.97 -10.13
N ALA A 146 -5.97 -19.61 -8.97
CA ALA A 146 -5.28 -19.78 -7.69
C ALA A 146 -5.51 -21.16 -7.06
N SER A 147 -6.41 -21.96 -7.64
CA SER A 147 -6.73 -23.30 -7.20
C SER A 147 -6.78 -24.25 -8.42
N PRO A 148 -6.24 -25.47 -8.33
CA PRO A 148 -6.34 -26.45 -9.40
C PRO A 148 -7.76 -27.03 -9.56
N THR A 149 -8.60 -26.91 -8.54
CA THR A 149 -9.93 -27.54 -8.46
C THR A 149 -11.09 -26.55 -8.41
N ASP A 150 -10.83 -25.29 -8.08
CA ASP A 150 -11.88 -24.27 -7.93
C ASP A 150 -11.61 -23.05 -8.82
N LYS A 151 -12.30 -23.01 -9.96
CA LYS A 151 -12.20 -21.90 -10.93
C LYS A 151 -12.80 -20.58 -10.49
N LYS A 152 -13.39 -20.49 -9.29
CA LYS A 152 -13.80 -19.25 -8.65
C LYS A 152 -12.62 -18.53 -7.99
N GLN A 153 -11.51 -19.23 -7.78
CA GLN A 153 -10.30 -18.70 -7.15
C GLN A 153 -9.32 -18.24 -8.22
N VAL A 154 -9.04 -16.94 -8.27
CA VAL A 154 -8.17 -16.33 -9.29
C VAL A 154 -7.10 -15.49 -8.61
N GLY A 155 -5.85 -15.63 -9.05
CA GLY A 155 -4.76 -14.71 -8.74
C GLY A 155 -4.60 -13.70 -9.85
N ILE A 156 -4.60 -12.42 -9.53
CA ILE A 156 -4.40 -11.32 -10.48
C ILE A 156 -3.28 -10.41 -10.03
N GLU A 157 -2.34 -10.13 -10.93
CA GLU A 157 -1.28 -9.16 -10.77
C GLU A 157 -1.62 -7.89 -11.55
N ILE A 158 -1.51 -6.74 -10.88
CA ILE A 158 -1.84 -5.45 -11.47
C ILE A 158 -0.99 -4.34 -10.82
N HIS A 159 -0.58 -3.35 -11.61
CA HIS A 159 0.12 -2.16 -11.10
C HIS A 159 -0.79 -0.93 -10.96
N SER A 160 -1.95 -0.91 -11.62
CA SER A 160 -2.90 0.19 -11.55
C SER A 160 -3.34 0.50 -10.11
N GLY A 161 -3.50 1.79 -9.80
CA GLY A 161 -4.03 2.30 -8.54
C GLY A 161 -5.45 2.85 -8.66
N LYS A 162 -6.13 2.67 -9.80
CA LYS A 162 -7.51 3.15 -9.99
C LYS A 162 -8.45 2.58 -8.93
N ASN A 163 -9.44 3.38 -8.56
CA ASN A 163 -10.42 3.01 -7.55
C ASN A 163 -11.11 1.69 -7.90
N ARG A 164 -11.17 0.75 -6.95
CA ARG A 164 -11.85 -0.54 -7.03
C ARG A 164 -11.53 -1.36 -8.30
N ILE A 165 -10.33 -1.16 -8.86
CA ILE A 165 -10.00 -1.63 -10.22
C ILE A 165 -10.20 -3.14 -10.39
N VAL A 166 -9.76 -3.97 -9.44
CA VAL A 166 -9.93 -5.43 -9.54
C VAL A 166 -11.41 -5.82 -9.53
N ARG A 167 -12.23 -5.22 -8.66
CA ARG A 167 -13.68 -5.47 -8.63
C ARG A 167 -14.33 -5.06 -9.94
N ARG A 168 -13.99 -3.90 -10.46
CA ARG A 168 -14.55 -3.37 -11.72
C ARG A 168 -14.19 -4.24 -12.93
N ILE A 169 -12.99 -4.80 -12.96
CA ILE A 169 -12.56 -5.75 -14.01
C ILE A 169 -13.50 -6.96 -14.05
N PHE A 170 -13.71 -7.61 -12.91
CA PHE A 170 -14.57 -8.79 -12.85
C PHE A 170 -16.06 -8.44 -13.03
N GLU A 171 -16.53 -7.34 -12.48
CA GLU A 171 -17.91 -6.85 -12.65
C GLU A 171 -18.22 -6.55 -14.12
N ALA A 172 -17.28 -5.99 -14.88
CA ALA A 172 -17.44 -5.73 -16.32
C ALA A 172 -17.66 -7.00 -17.14
N LEU A 173 -17.17 -8.15 -16.67
CA LEU A 173 -17.38 -9.46 -17.30
C LEU A 173 -18.54 -10.26 -16.68
N GLY A 174 -19.33 -9.63 -15.83
CA GLY A 174 -20.53 -10.22 -15.23
C GLY A 174 -20.27 -11.08 -13.99
N TYR A 175 -19.13 -10.97 -13.36
CA TYR A 175 -18.82 -11.64 -12.09
C TYR A 175 -19.02 -10.71 -10.90
N ARG A 176 -19.44 -11.27 -9.77
CA ARG A 176 -19.43 -10.59 -8.48
C ARG A 176 -18.22 -11.06 -7.68
N VAL A 177 -17.39 -10.16 -7.21
CA VAL A 177 -16.26 -10.45 -6.34
C VAL A 177 -16.75 -10.63 -4.90
N VAL A 178 -16.75 -11.87 -4.43
CA VAL A 178 -17.23 -12.27 -3.09
C VAL A 178 -16.15 -12.00 -2.03
N LYS A 179 -14.89 -12.31 -2.35
CA LYS A 179 -13.72 -12.03 -1.48
C LYS A 179 -12.60 -11.41 -2.33
N LEU A 180 -11.92 -10.45 -1.75
CA LEU A 180 -10.76 -9.81 -2.36
C LEU A 180 -9.68 -9.63 -1.30
N ASP A 181 -8.52 -10.22 -1.52
CA ASP A 181 -7.40 -10.24 -0.59
C ASP A 181 -6.11 -9.83 -1.28
N ARG A 182 -5.52 -8.72 -0.86
CA ARG A 182 -4.21 -8.31 -1.38
C ARG A 182 -3.12 -9.13 -0.71
N VAL A 183 -2.49 -10.01 -1.47
CA VAL A 183 -1.47 -10.94 -0.97
C VAL A 183 -0.05 -10.40 -1.13
N LEU A 184 0.14 -9.45 -2.05
CA LEU A 184 1.43 -8.78 -2.27
C LEU A 184 1.22 -7.30 -2.60
N PHE A 185 2.05 -6.44 -2.04
CA PHE A 185 2.16 -5.02 -2.37
C PHE A 185 3.63 -4.59 -2.36
N ALA A 186 4.13 -4.12 -3.52
CA ALA A 186 5.49 -3.61 -3.67
C ALA A 186 6.57 -4.56 -3.10
N GLY A 187 6.42 -5.87 -3.33
CA GLY A 187 7.32 -6.91 -2.83
C GLY A 187 7.04 -7.38 -1.39
N LEU A 188 6.12 -6.72 -0.67
CA LEU A 188 5.75 -7.08 0.70
C LEU A 188 4.63 -8.11 0.70
N THR A 189 4.77 -9.17 1.49
CA THR A 189 3.78 -10.21 1.68
C THR A 189 3.32 -10.27 3.14
N LYS A 190 2.16 -10.89 3.37
CA LYS A 190 1.62 -11.12 4.72
C LYS A 190 2.06 -12.45 5.33
N LYS A 191 3.16 -13.05 4.84
CA LYS A 191 3.71 -14.28 5.40
C LYS A 191 3.92 -14.15 6.90
N ASN A 192 3.42 -15.13 7.67
CA ASN A 192 3.48 -15.18 9.13
C ASN A 192 2.73 -14.04 9.87
N VAL A 193 1.81 -13.35 9.19
CA VAL A 193 0.94 -12.34 9.80
C VAL A 193 -0.51 -12.80 9.68
N ARG A 194 -1.15 -13.14 10.80
CA ARG A 194 -2.55 -13.55 10.84
C ARG A 194 -3.48 -12.38 10.49
N ARG A 195 -4.69 -12.69 10.13
CA ARG A 195 -5.72 -11.68 9.85
C ARG A 195 -5.96 -10.79 11.08
N GLY A 196 -5.78 -9.49 10.93
CA GLY A 196 -5.88 -8.50 12.00
C GLY A 196 -4.57 -8.23 12.74
N ASP A 197 -3.57 -9.09 12.57
CA ASP A 197 -2.24 -8.90 13.16
C ASP A 197 -1.34 -8.03 12.27
N TRP A 198 -0.26 -7.57 12.87
CA TRP A 198 0.74 -6.73 12.24
C TRP A 198 2.16 -7.18 12.63
N ARG A 199 3.14 -6.71 11.88
CA ARG A 199 4.57 -6.83 12.23
C ARG A 199 5.35 -5.60 11.82
N PHE A 200 6.45 -5.33 12.51
CA PHE A 200 7.41 -4.35 12.02
C PHE A 200 8.15 -4.87 10.79
N LEU A 201 8.55 -3.94 9.94
CA LEU A 201 9.45 -4.20 8.82
C LEU A 201 10.82 -3.62 9.15
N THR A 202 11.87 -4.38 8.87
CA THR A 202 13.25 -3.89 8.96
C THR A 202 13.64 -3.16 7.68
N CYS A 203 14.55 -2.18 7.76
CA CYS A 203 15.01 -1.38 6.64
C CYS A 203 15.56 -2.21 5.46
N LEU A 204 16.08 -3.41 5.72
CA LEU A 204 16.61 -4.36 4.73
C LEU A 204 15.57 -4.86 3.71
N LEU A 205 14.27 -4.78 4.02
CA LEU A 205 13.22 -5.20 3.08
C LEU A 205 12.95 -4.20 1.96
N TYR A 206 13.45 -2.97 2.06
CA TYR A 206 13.31 -1.92 1.04
C TYR A 206 14.49 -1.82 0.09
N THR A 207 15.59 -2.44 0.39
CA THR A 207 16.71 -2.69 -0.51
C THR A 207 16.54 -4.03 -1.24
N SER A 208 15.29 -4.42 -1.52
CA SER A 208 15.04 -5.61 -2.32
C SER A 208 15.77 -5.48 -3.66
N PRO A 209 16.58 -6.47 -4.04
CA PRO A 209 17.38 -6.41 -5.26
C PRO A 209 16.47 -6.14 -6.46
N SER A 210 16.94 -5.27 -7.33
CA SER A 210 16.38 -5.07 -8.66
C SER A 210 16.22 -6.44 -9.34
N PRO A 211 15.20 -6.64 -10.19
CA PRO A 211 15.03 -7.88 -10.95
C PRO A 211 16.27 -8.34 -11.75
N ARG A 212 17.31 -7.51 -11.82
CA ARG A 212 18.60 -7.84 -12.46
C ARG A 212 19.47 -8.80 -11.65
N ASP A 213 19.26 -8.92 -10.34
CA ASP A 213 20.14 -9.74 -9.47
C ASP A 213 19.75 -11.22 -9.43
N LYS A 214 18.70 -11.64 -10.15
CA LYS A 214 18.27 -13.05 -10.24
C LYS A 214 18.89 -13.84 -11.40
N ARG A 215 19.93 -13.32 -12.05
CA ARG A 215 20.61 -14.04 -13.14
C ARG A 215 22.02 -14.51 -12.81
N GLN A 216 22.35 -14.70 -11.55
CA GLN A 216 23.61 -15.36 -11.16
C GLN A 216 23.35 -16.28 -9.97
N SER A 217 22.91 -17.46 -10.24
CA SER A 217 23.23 -18.72 -9.54
C SER A 217 22.52 -19.89 -10.23
#